data_9cd19776baaa947e7adde160a9d2f1c2
#
_entry.id   9cd19776baaa947e7adde160a9d2f1c2
#
_cell.length_a   1.000
_cell.length_b   1.000
_cell.length_c   1.000
_cell.angle_alpha   90.00
_cell.angle_beta   90.00
_cell.angle_gamma   90.00
#
_symmetry.space_group_name_H-M   'P 1'
#
loop_
_entity.id
_entity.type
_entity.pdbx_description
1 polymer ?
#
loop_
_entity_poly.entity_id
_entity_poly.type
_entity_poly.pdbx_seq_one_letter_code
_entity_poly.pdbx_strand_id
1 'polypeptide(L)'
;HAWRTYASGARVLCGETMPNGLKENDYFPTPIITPSTKASEGHDEDISKTEIIKQGLATADEWNILEKYSLQLFEKGKQIAAQQGLILVDTKYEFGKIGNEIYLMDEIHTPDSSRYFYANGFEERQAKGERQKQLSKEFVREWLIANNFMGKEGQTVPTMNEEWIDTISKR
;
A
#
# COMPACT_ATOMS: atom_id res chain seq x y z
N HIS A 1 2.24 -6.42 1.88
CA HIS A 1 2.75 -7.32 0.82
C HIS A 1 4.29 -7.38 0.87
N ALA A 2 5.02 -6.30 0.59
CA ALA A 2 6.48 -6.29 0.50
C ALA A 2 7.19 -6.94 1.69
N TRP A 3 6.75 -6.67 2.92
CA TRP A 3 7.31 -7.29 4.11
C TRP A 3 7.17 -8.83 4.10
N ARG A 4 6.02 -9.37 3.72
CA ARG A 4 5.81 -10.83 3.67
C ARG A 4 6.76 -11.49 2.67
N THR A 5 6.92 -10.88 1.49
CA THR A 5 7.86 -11.32 0.46
C THR A 5 9.30 -11.27 0.96
N TYR A 6 9.68 -10.18 1.62
CA TYR A 6 11.00 -10.05 2.24
C TYR A 6 11.25 -11.08 3.34
N ALA A 7 10.30 -11.25 4.25
CA ALA A 7 10.40 -12.18 5.37
C ALA A 7 10.47 -13.66 4.92
N SER A 8 9.91 -13.99 3.74
CA SER A 8 10.04 -15.32 3.13
C SER A 8 11.42 -15.58 2.50
N GLY A 9 12.34 -14.61 2.54
CA GLY A 9 13.71 -14.72 2.03
C GLY A 9 13.96 -14.04 0.71
N ALA A 10 12.94 -13.52 0.02
CA ALA A 10 13.13 -12.77 -1.22
C ALA A 10 13.85 -11.44 -0.95
N ARG A 11 14.68 -11.03 -1.91
CA ARG A 11 15.41 -9.75 -1.90
C ARG A 11 15.16 -8.92 -3.14
N VAL A 12 14.28 -9.38 -3.99
CA VAL A 12 13.80 -8.67 -5.18
C VAL A 12 12.28 -8.71 -5.19
N LEU A 13 11.65 -7.56 -5.39
CA LEU A 13 10.20 -7.40 -5.52
C LEU A 13 9.90 -6.49 -6.72
N CYS A 14 9.13 -6.96 -7.67
CA CYS A 14 8.81 -6.22 -8.91
C CYS A 14 10.04 -5.72 -9.68
N GLY A 15 11.19 -6.39 -9.54
CA GLY A 15 12.48 -5.97 -10.11
C GLY A 15 13.32 -5.05 -9.22
N GLU A 16 12.77 -4.55 -8.12
CA GLU A 16 13.47 -3.70 -7.15
C GLU A 16 14.23 -4.55 -6.12
N THR A 17 15.50 -4.22 -5.90
CA THR A 17 16.34 -4.91 -4.90
C THR A 17 16.13 -4.31 -3.52
N MET A 18 15.75 -5.16 -2.58
CA MET A 18 15.58 -4.78 -1.17
C MET A 18 16.87 -4.98 -0.38
N PRO A 19 17.27 -4.03 0.47
CA PRO A 19 18.48 -4.16 1.28
C PRO A 19 18.38 -5.31 2.29
N ASN A 20 19.54 -5.84 2.69
CA ASN A 20 19.57 -6.87 3.74
C ASN A 20 19.38 -6.25 5.13
N GLY A 21 18.89 -7.05 6.08
CA GLY A 21 18.83 -6.69 7.47
C GLY A 21 17.62 -5.84 7.89
N LEU A 22 16.66 -5.62 6.99
CA LEU A 22 15.41 -4.94 7.35
C LEU A 22 14.61 -5.74 8.35
N LYS A 23 14.00 -5.02 9.28
CA LYS A 23 12.96 -5.50 10.17
C LYS A 23 11.58 -5.03 9.68
N GLU A 24 10.53 -5.63 10.19
CA GLU A 24 9.17 -5.17 9.90
C GLU A 24 9.01 -3.69 10.27
N ASN A 25 8.42 -2.93 9.37
CA ASN A 25 8.19 -1.49 9.46
C ASN A 25 9.45 -0.60 9.40
N ASP A 26 10.63 -1.16 9.08
CA ASP A 26 11.79 -0.33 8.79
C ASP A 26 11.56 0.50 7.51
N TYR A 27 12.12 1.69 7.52
CA TYR A 27 12.12 2.53 6.32
C TYR A 27 13.03 1.95 5.23
N PHE A 28 12.57 1.96 4.00
CA PHE A 28 13.47 1.84 2.86
C PHE A 28 14.32 3.09 2.72
N PRO A 29 15.59 2.99 2.26
CA PRO A 29 16.42 4.16 1.98
C PRO A 29 15.78 5.14 1.01
N THR A 30 15.06 4.62 0.04
CA THR A 30 14.24 5.36 -0.93
C THR A 30 12.92 4.62 -1.14
N PRO A 31 11.82 5.32 -1.45
CA PRO A 31 10.57 4.66 -1.84
C PRO A 31 10.79 3.74 -3.05
N ILE A 32 10.18 2.58 -3.04
CA ILE A 32 10.16 1.64 -4.16
C ILE A 32 8.79 1.61 -4.81
N ILE A 33 8.74 1.32 -6.11
CA ILE A 33 7.51 1.14 -6.86
C ILE A 33 7.32 -0.35 -7.11
N THR A 34 6.18 -0.86 -6.68
CA THR A 34 5.81 -2.27 -6.82
C THR A 34 4.55 -2.40 -7.66
N PRO A 35 4.67 -2.35 -9.00
CA PRO A 35 3.51 -2.41 -9.86
C PRO A 35 2.86 -3.78 -9.83
N SER A 36 1.55 -3.79 -10.06
CA SER A 36 0.77 -4.99 -10.30
C SER A 36 -0.08 -4.83 -11.56
N THR A 37 -0.38 -5.94 -12.19
CA THR A 37 -1.39 -5.99 -13.24
C THR A 37 -2.78 -5.73 -12.64
N LYS A 38 -3.70 -5.18 -13.43
CA LYS A 38 -5.12 -5.11 -13.04
C LYS A 38 -5.83 -6.32 -13.64
N ALA A 39 -6.08 -7.33 -12.81
CA ALA A 39 -6.77 -8.53 -13.24
C ALA A 39 -8.24 -8.23 -13.52
N SER A 40 -8.76 -8.75 -14.63
CA SER A 40 -10.22 -8.77 -14.89
C SER A 40 -10.94 -9.82 -14.08
N GLU A 41 -10.23 -10.91 -13.72
CA GLU A 41 -10.70 -11.99 -12.86
C GLU A 41 -9.52 -12.47 -11.98
N GLY A 42 -9.78 -12.83 -10.74
CA GLY A 42 -8.77 -13.29 -9.79
C GLY A 42 -8.11 -12.17 -8.99
N HIS A 43 -6.80 -12.23 -8.83
CA HIS A 43 -6.01 -11.27 -8.07
C HIS A 43 -4.99 -10.57 -8.95
N ASP A 44 -4.70 -9.30 -8.61
CA ASP A 44 -3.61 -8.56 -9.22
C ASP A 44 -2.28 -9.29 -8.96
N GLU A 45 -1.43 -9.39 -9.97
CA GLU A 45 -0.12 -10.03 -9.90
C GLU A 45 1.01 -9.01 -9.98
N ASP A 46 2.03 -9.22 -9.15
CA ASP A 46 3.24 -8.40 -9.18
C ASP A 46 3.91 -8.50 -10.54
N ILE A 47 4.33 -7.36 -11.08
CA ILE A 47 5.01 -7.27 -12.36
C ILE A 47 6.20 -6.31 -12.28
N SER A 48 7.27 -6.57 -13.01
CA SER A 48 8.41 -5.67 -13.07
C SER A 48 8.27 -4.64 -14.19
N LYS A 49 8.98 -3.50 -14.06
CA LYS A 49 9.15 -2.51 -15.15
C LYS A 49 9.54 -3.17 -16.48
N THR A 50 10.51 -4.07 -16.41
CA THR A 50 11.00 -4.77 -17.61
C THR A 50 9.90 -5.57 -18.28
N GLU A 51 9.11 -6.28 -17.51
CA GLU A 51 8.03 -7.10 -18.03
C GLU A 51 6.85 -6.26 -18.53
N ILE A 52 6.53 -5.13 -17.88
CA ILE A 52 5.53 -4.16 -18.36
C ILE A 52 5.87 -3.70 -19.77
N ILE A 53 7.12 -3.28 -19.99
CA ILE A 53 7.58 -2.79 -21.30
C ILE A 53 7.59 -3.93 -22.32
N LYS A 54 8.10 -5.11 -21.94
CA LYS A 54 8.18 -6.28 -22.83
C LYS A 54 6.81 -6.78 -23.28
N GLN A 55 5.82 -6.74 -22.40
CA GLN A 55 4.42 -7.11 -22.70
C GLN A 55 3.66 -6.00 -23.44
N GLY A 56 4.24 -4.81 -23.61
CA GLY A 56 3.58 -3.70 -24.26
C GLY A 56 2.44 -3.07 -23.46
N LEU A 57 2.42 -3.28 -22.12
CA LEU A 57 1.43 -2.68 -21.23
C LEU A 57 1.66 -1.17 -21.09
N ALA A 58 2.91 -0.74 -21.16
CA ALA A 58 3.32 0.66 -21.30
C ALA A 58 4.64 0.71 -22.07
N THR A 59 4.86 1.82 -22.78
CA THR A 59 6.17 2.12 -23.37
C THR A 59 7.16 2.56 -22.29
N ALA A 60 8.45 2.58 -22.61
CA ALA A 60 9.48 3.07 -21.68
C ALA A 60 9.24 4.55 -21.29
N ASP A 61 8.80 5.39 -22.21
CA ASP A 61 8.51 6.80 -21.96
C ASP A 61 7.27 6.95 -21.05
N GLU A 62 6.23 6.19 -21.30
CA GLU A 62 5.04 6.17 -20.43
C GLU A 62 5.41 5.69 -19.03
N TRP A 63 6.20 4.62 -18.92
CA TRP A 63 6.68 4.16 -17.61
C TRP A 63 7.43 5.26 -16.85
N ASN A 64 8.34 5.98 -17.51
CA ASN A 64 9.08 7.06 -16.86
C ASN A 64 8.15 8.17 -16.32
N ILE A 65 7.04 8.44 -17.02
CA ILE A 65 6.02 9.38 -16.54
C ILE A 65 5.28 8.81 -15.32
N LEU A 66 4.85 7.54 -15.36
CA LEU A 66 4.16 6.86 -14.27
C LEU A 66 5.02 6.81 -13.00
N GLU A 67 6.29 6.44 -13.13
CA GLU A 67 7.26 6.41 -12.04
C GLU A 67 7.44 7.79 -11.42
N LYS A 68 7.69 8.81 -12.25
CA LYS A 68 7.82 10.20 -11.80
C LYS A 68 6.59 10.67 -11.04
N TYR A 69 5.38 10.46 -11.59
CA TYR A 69 4.14 10.89 -10.95
C TYR A 69 3.92 10.16 -9.64
N SER A 70 4.12 8.85 -9.60
CA SER A 70 3.97 8.05 -8.38
C SER A 70 4.88 8.54 -7.26
N LEU A 71 6.16 8.80 -7.55
CA LEU A 71 7.11 9.28 -6.56
C LEU A 71 6.80 10.71 -6.09
N GLN A 72 6.38 11.59 -6.99
CA GLN A 72 5.99 12.97 -6.64
C GLN A 72 4.72 13.01 -5.78
N LEU A 73 3.72 12.21 -6.12
CA LEU A 73 2.49 12.07 -5.35
C LEU A 73 2.78 11.49 -3.96
N PHE A 74 3.61 10.45 -3.89
CA PHE A 74 3.99 9.83 -2.63
C PHE A 74 4.73 10.82 -1.71
N GLU A 75 5.70 11.55 -2.26
CA GLU A 75 6.44 12.56 -1.48
C GLU A 75 5.51 13.68 -0.99
N LYS A 76 4.59 14.16 -1.83
CA LYS A 76 3.60 15.15 -1.43
C LYS A 76 2.67 14.61 -0.34
N GLY A 77 2.23 13.36 -0.48
CA GLY A 77 1.40 12.68 0.53
C GLY A 77 2.13 12.54 1.87
N LYS A 78 3.42 12.17 1.86
CA LYS A 78 4.25 12.11 3.07
C LYS A 78 4.33 13.46 3.79
N GLN A 79 4.54 14.55 3.04
CA GLN A 79 4.61 15.90 3.61
C GLN A 79 3.29 16.32 4.28
N ILE A 80 2.16 16.04 3.64
CA ILE A 80 0.83 16.34 4.19
C ILE A 80 0.55 15.47 5.41
N ALA A 81 0.83 14.17 5.34
CA ALA A 81 0.66 13.24 6.46
C ALA A 81 1.48 13.66 7.67
N ALA A 82 2.74 14.06 7.47
CA ALA A 82 3.63 14.51 8.55
C ALA A 82 3.07 15.73 9.29
N GLN A 83 2.42 16.66 8.60
CA GLN A 83 1.75 17.82 9.22
C GLN A 83 0.59 17.42 10.14
N GLN A 84 0.03 16.23 9.94
CA GLN A 84 -1.04 15.66 10.75
C GLN A 84 -0.53 14.63 11.78
N GLY A 85 0.79 14.54 11.99
CA GLY A 85 1.38 13.57 12.91
C GLY A 85 1.29 12.12 12.42
N LEU A 86 1.19 11.92 11.10
CA LEU A 86 1.09 10.62 10.45
C LEU A 86 2.32 10.34 9.58
N ILE A 87 2.63 9.07 9.42
CA ILE A 87 3.64 8.54 8.49
C ILE A 87 2.89 7.81 7.38
N LEU A 88 2.96 8.30 6.16
CA LEU A 88 2.47 7.56 4.98
C LEU A 88 3.42 6.40 4.70
N VAL A 89 2.92 5.18 4.86
CA VAL A 89 3.71 3.95 4.74
C VAL A 89 3.74 3.45 3.30
N ASP A 90 2.57 3.23 2.76
CA ASP A 90 2.35 2.78 1.39
C ASP A 90 1.01 3.29 0.86
N THR A 91 0.89 3.28 -0.46
CA THR A 91 -0.32 3.72 -1.14
C THR A 91 -0.41 3.03 -2.50
N LYS A 92 -1.60 3.01 -3.06
CA LYS A 92 -1.88 2.55 -4.42
C LYS A 92 -2.23 3.76 -5.29
N TYR A 93 -1.67 3.80 -6.51
CA TYR A 93 -2.07 4.73 -7.55
C TYR A 93 -2.52 3.95 -8.78
N GLU A 94 -3.55 4.43 -9.41
CA GLU A 94 -3.99 3.95 -10.72
C GLU A 94 -3.87 5.06 -11.75
N PHE A 95 -3.45 4.70 -12.94
CA PHE A 95 -3.31 5.63 -14.05
C PHE A 95 -4.03 5.10 -15.28
N GLY A 96 -4.61 6.00 -16.04
CA GLY A 96 -5.21 5.72 -17.33
C GLY A 96 -4.61 6.60 -18.42
N LYS A 97 -4.86 6.24 -19.68
CA LYS A 97 -4.39 6.97 -20.86
C LYS A 97 -5.56 7.37 -21.74
N ILE A 98 -5.59 8.64 -22.13
CA ILE A 98 -6.53 9.16 -23.13
C ILE A 98 -5.69 9.82 -24.25
N GLY A 99 -5.73 9.25 -25.44
CA GLY A 99 -4.82 9.68 -26.50
C GLY A 99 -3.37 9.43 -26.10
N ASN A 100 -2.57 10.49 -25.99
CA ASN A 100 -1.16 10.43 -25.56
C ASN A 100 -0.95 10.94 -24.12
N GLU A 101 -2.01 11.32 -23.43
CA GLU A 101 -1.93 11.90 -22.10
C GLU A 101 -2.22 10.86 -21.01
N ILE A 102 -1.43 10.88 -19.93
CA ILE A 102 -1.58 10.00 -18.77
C ILE A 102 -2.30 10.77 -17.67
N TYR A 103 -3.34 10.17 -17.14
CA TYR A 103 -4.19 10.71 -16.08
C TYR A 103 -4.11 9.84 -14.83
N LEU A 104 -4.04 10.49 -13.67
CA LEU A 104 -4.25 9.83 -12.38
C LEU A 104 -5.75 9.49 -12.26
N MET A 105 -6.03 8.27 -11.88
CA MET A 105 -7.39 7.75 -11.67
C MET A 105 -7.53 7.23 -10.25
N ASP A 106 -8.79 7.02 -9.86
CA ASP A 106 -9.15 6.47 -8.57
C ASP A 106 -8.78 7.38 -7.38
N GLU A 107 -9.08 6.93 -6.18
CA GLU A 107 -8.77 7.66 -4.95
C GLU A 107 -7.29 7.63 -4.62
N ILE A 108 -6.79 8.70 -4.00
CA ILE A 108 -5.42 8.78 -3.52
C ILE A 108 -5.39 9.19 -2.05
N HIS A 109 -4.44 8.61 -1.31
CA HIS A 109 -4.10 8.99 0.06
C HIS A 109 -5.27 8.90 1.07
N THR A 110 -6.31 8.14 0.73
CA THR A 110 -7.38 7.81 1.69
C THR A 110 -6.94 6.65 2.60
N PRO A 111 -7.56 6.44 3.76
CA PRO A 111 -7.29 5.26 4.59
C PRO A 111 -7.67 3.93 3.93
N ASP A 112 -8.40 3.94 2.81
CA ASP A 112 -8.67 2.75 2.00
C ASP A 112 -7.53 2.44 1.03
N SER A 113 -7.10 3.43 0.23
CA SER A 113 -6.03 3.28 -0.75
C SER A 113 -4.63 3.28 -0.13
N SER A 114 -4.48 3.75 1.11
CA SER A 114 -3.19 4.01 1.75
C SER A 114 -3.14 3.46 3.17
N ARG A 115 -1.92 3.22 3.63
CA ARG A 115 -1.64 2.87 5.03
C ARG A 115 -0.85 3.99 5.68
N TYR A 116 -1.27 4.36 6.89
CA TYR A 116 -0.57 5.32 7.73
C TYR A 116 -0.22 4.72 9.07
N PHE A 117 0.91 5.14 9.64
CA PHE A 117 1.21 4.96 11.05
C PHE A 117 1.09 6.29 11.77
N TYR A 118 0.69 6.26 13.04
CA TYR A 118 0.79 7.42 13.91
C TYR A 118 2.26 7.66 14.24
N ALA A 119 2.78 8.87 13.96
CA ALA A 119 4.17 9.24 14.20
C ALA A 119 4.51 9.23 15.69
N ASN A 120 3.55 9.64 16.53
CA ASN A 120 3.76 9.60 17.98
C ASN A 120 3.97 8.17 18.48
N GLY A 121 5.13 7.93 19.09
CA GLY A 121 5.55 6.63 19.63
C GLY A 121 5.95 5.60 18.57
N PHE A 122 6.12 5.99 17.30
CA PHE A 122 6.54 5.05 16.24
C PHE A 122 7.91 4.45 16.54
N GLU A 123 8.92 5.29 16.80
CA GLU A 123 10.29 4.85 17.06
C GLU A 123 10.38 3.97 18.33
N GLU A 124 9.62 4.33 19.37
CA GLU A 124 9.59 3.57 20.61
C GLU A 124 9.03 2.15 20.40
N ARG A 125 7.90 2.05 19.67
CA ARG A 125 7.30 0.75 19.32
C ARG A 125 8.23 -0.05 18.41
N GLN A 126 8.87 0.60 17.43
CA GLN A 126 9.83 -0.04 16.54
C GLN A 126 11.01 -0.63 17.30
N ALA A 127 11.58 0.12 18.24
CA ALA A 127 12.70 -0.34 19.07
C ALA A 127 12.33 -1.55 19.96
N LYS A 128 11.07 -1.62 20.42
CA LYS A 128 10.54 -2.72 21.24
C LYS A 128 10.03 -3.90 20.42
N GLY A 129 9.95 -3.79 19.09
CA GLY A 129 9.33 -4.81 18.23
C GLY A 129 7.81 -4.93 18.44
N GLU A 130 7.18 -3.87 18.91
CA GLU A 130 5.73 -3.79 19.10
C GLU A 130 5.01 -3.45 17.79
N ARG A 131 3.73 -3.82 17.69
CA ARG A 131 2.89 -3.46 16.57
C ARG A 131 2.73 -1.94 16.48
N GLN A 132 2.83 -1.40 15.26
CA GLN A 132 2.59 0.01 15.02
C GLN A 132 1.09 0.34 15.10
N LYS A 133 0.78 1.51 15.66
CA LYS A 133 -0.58 2.06 15.58
C LYS A 133 -0.82 2.55 14.16
N GLN A 134 -1.85 2.03 13.52
CA GLN A 134 -2.14 2.35 12.11
C GLN A 134 -3.52 2.97 11.91
N LEU A 135 -3.61 3.79 10.87
CA LEU A 135 -4.83 4.31 10.30
C LEU A 135 -4.93 3.77 8.86
N SER A 136 -5.80 2.80 8.65
CA SER A 136 -6.07 2.16 7.35
C SER A 136 -7.24 1.20 7.48
N LYS A 137 -7.73 0.69 6.35
CA LYS A 137 -8.75 -0.37 6.33
C LYS A 137 -8.33 -1.68 7.01
N GLU A 138 -7.05 -1.90 7.23
CA GLU A 138 -6.55 -3.12 7.92
C GLU A 138 -7.16 -3.27 9.31
N PHE A 139 -7.46 -2.17 9.98
CA PHE A 139 -8.13 -2.18 11.27
C PHE A 139 -9.51 -2.87 11.21
N VAL A 140 -10.31 -2.54 10.20
CA VAL A 140 -11.61 -3.18 9.97
C VAL A 140 -11.43 -4.61 9.45
N ARG A 141 -10.45 -4.82 8.58
CA ARG A 141 -10.12 -6.16 8.05
C ARG A 141 -9.70 -7.12 9.16
N GLU A 142 -8.86 -6.71 10.09
CA GLU A 142 -8.46 -7.52 11.24
C GLU A 142 -9.67 -7.93 12.10
N TRP A 143 -10.61 -7.00 12.32
CA TRP A 143 -11.85 -7.30 13.02
C TRP A 143 -12.71 -8.31 12.26
N LEU A 144 -12.86 -8.16 10.95
CA LEU A 144 -13.61 -9.10 10.10
C LEU A 144 -13.00 -10.50 10.17
N ILE A 145 -11.66 -10.61 10.08
CA ILE A 145 -10.94 -11.88 10.18
C ILE A 145 -11.14 -12.51 11.57
N ALA A 146 -11.06 -11.73 12.64
CA ALA A 146 -11.31 -12.20 14.00
C ALA A 146 -12.75 -12.71 14.21
N ASN A 147 -13.70 -12.23 13.39
CA ASN A 147 -15.08 -12.70 13.34
C ASN A 147 -15.31 -13.75 12.23
N ASN A 148 -14.26 -14.44 11.79
CA ASN A 148 -14.30 -15.51 10.78
C ASN A 148 -14.82 -15.09 9.39
N PHE A 149 -14.71 -13.81 9.06
CA PHE A 149 -15.08 -13.30 7.74
C PHE A 149 -13.84 -12.93 6.92
N MET A 150 -13.68 -13.55 5.77
CA MET A 150 -12.56 -13.31 4.84
C MET A 150 -13.02 -12.94 3.42
N GLY A 151 -14.32 -12.67 3.24
CA GLY A 151 -14.89 -12.36 1.92
C GLY A 151 -15.01 -13.56 0.99
N LYS A 152 -15.01 -14.79 1.53
CA LYS A 152 -15.16 -16.01 0.72
C LYS A 152 -16.63 -16.30 0.46
N GLU A 153 -16.90 -16.98 -0.65
CA GLU A 153 -18.24 -17.45 -0.98
C GLU A 153 -18.85 -18.27 0.16
N GLY A 154 -20.13 -18.04 0.45
CA GLY A 154 -20.85 -18.70 1.54
C GLY A 154 -20.64 -18.14 2.93
N GLN A 155 -19.78 -17.15 3.11
CA GLN A 155 -19.63 -16.46 4.39
C GLN A 155 -20.65 -15.34 4.56
N THR A 156 -21.17 -15.19 5.78
CA THR A 156 -22.06 -14.08 6.15
C THR A 156 -21.24 -12.96 6.79
N VAL A 157 -21.45 -11.73 6.35
CA VAL A 157 -20.81 -10.55 6.93
C VAL A 157 -21.24 -10.42 8.40
N PRO A 158 -20.30 -10.37 9.36
CA PRO A 158 -20.64 -10.20 10.76
C PRO A 158 -21.23 -8.81 11.03
N THR A 159 -22.25 -8.74 11.89
CA THR A 159 -22.83 -7.46 12.29
C THR A 159 -21.93 -6.77 13.30
N MET A 160 -21.55 -5.54 13.00
CA MET A 160 -20.79 -4.69 13.93
C MET A 160 -21.76 -4.14 15.00
N ASN A 161 -21.29 -4.14 16.25
CA ASN A 161 -22.03 -3.46 17.31
C ASN A 161 -21.78 -1.92 17.26
N GLU A 162 -22.64 -1.16 17.94
CA GLU A 162 -22.59 0.31 17.94
C GLU A 162 -21.25 0.85 18.48
N GLU A 163 -20.70 0.21 19.50
CA GLU A 163 -19.40 0.61 20.08
C GLU A 163 -18.27 0.52 19.05
N TRP A 164 -18.28 -0.54 18.23
CA TRP A 164 -17.28 -0.74 17.18
C TRP A 164 -17.44 0.25 16.04
N ILE A 165 -18.72 0.51 15.64
CA ILE A 165 -19.04 1.52 14.64
C ILE A 165 -18.58 2.91 15.10
N ASP A 166 -18.86 3.27 16.35
CA ASP A 166 -18.39 4.53 16.95
C ASP A 166 -16.84 4.62 17.00
N THR A 167 -16.18 3.50 17.30
CA THR A 167 -14.71 3.43 17.27
C THR A 167 -14.15 3.67 15.87
N ILE A 168 -14.77 3.13 14.83
CA ILE A 168 -14.37 3.36 13.43
C ILE A 168 -14.58 4.83 13.05
N SER A 169 -15.74 5.39 13.41
CA SER A 169 -16.10 6.77 13.03
C SER A 169 -15.21 7.85 13.69
N LYS A 170 -14.58 7.52 14.81
CA LYS A 170 -13.68 8.42 15.55
C LYS A 170 -12.21 8.30 15.17
N ARG A 171 -11.88 7.39 14.25
CA ARG A 171 -10.53 7.23 13.73
C ARG A 171 -10.26 8.07 12.50
#